data_58066fcb17bec4deee73359e62e34e9a
#
_entry.id   58066fcb17bec4deee73359e62e34e9a
#
_cell.length_a   1.000
_cell.length_b   1.000
_cell.length_c   1.000
_cell.angle_alpha   90.00
_cell.angle_beta   90.00
_cell.angle_gamma   90.00
#
_symmetry.space_group_name_H-M   'P 1'
#
loop_
_entity.id
_entity.type
_entity.pdbx_description
1 polymer ?
#
loop_
_entity_poly.entity_id
_entity_poly.type
_entity_poly.pdbx_seq_one_letter_code
_entity_poly.pdbx_strand_id
1 'polypeptide(L)'
;MPLEFENGILGIQVQIDKLRDLADRKGIDVSNEVEVLREKLLEISQQTYENLTPMEQVLVARHDQRPYTLDYINLICTDWIELHGDRAFRDDQAIVGGWARIRGRTVMMIGHQKGRTMKENLDRNFGMPHPEGYRKALRLMKQAEKFGRPIVTLIDTPGAYPGIGAE
;
A
#
# COMPACT_ATOMS: atom_id res chain seq x y z
N MET A 1 -9.99 5.53 8.37
CA MET A 1 -11.20 5.32 9.20
C MET A 1 -11.38 3.81 9.37
N PRO A 2 -11.65 3.29 10.57
CA PRO A 2 -11.85 1.84 10.73
C PRO A 2 -13.04 1.37 9.90
N LEU A 3 -12.97 0.14 9.42
CA LEU A 3 -14.04 -0.49 8.65
C LEU A 3 -15.09 -1.08 9.60
N GLU A 4 -16.36 -1.06 9.21
CA GLU A 4 -17.47 -1.46 10.09
C GLU A 4 -17.32 -2.89 10.64
N PHE A 5 -16.85 -3.83 9.82
CA PHE A 5 -16.63 -5.21 10.23
C PHE A 5 -15.42 -5.39 11.18
N GLU A 6 -14.57 -4.38 11.35
CA GLU A 6 -13.45 -4.37 12.31
C GLU A 6 -13.86 -3.93 13.74
N ASN A 7 -15.12 -3.54 13.96
CA ASN A 7 -15.58 -3.03 15.26
C ASN A 7 -15.32 -4.01 16.42
N GLY A 8 -15.46 -5.31 16.20
CA GLY A 8 -15.13 -6.34 17.19
C GLY A 8 -13.65 -6.35 17.58
N ILE A 9 -12.77 -6.22 16.60
CA ILE A 9 -11.30 -6.16 16.76
C ILE A 9 -10.93 -4.90 17.53
N LEU A 10 -11.46 -3.75 17.11
CA LEU A 10 -11.23 -2.46 17.76
C LEU A 10 -11.73 -2.41 19.20
N GLY A 11 -12.88 -3.05 19.47
CA GLY A 11 -13.42 -3.14 20.83
C GLY A 11 -12.46 -3.82 21.81
N ILE A 12 -11.81 -4.91 21.39
CA ILE A 12 -10.81 -5.61 22.22
C ILE A 12 -9.52 -4.79 22.33
N GLN A 13 -9.06 -4.16 21.23
CA GLN A 13 -7.89 -3.31 21.28
C GLN A 13 -8.05 -2.17 22.29
N VAL A 14 -9.20 -1.50 22.28
CA VAL A 14 -9.54 -0.45 23.26
C VAL A 14 -9.55 -0.99 24.71
N GLN A 15 -10.00 -2.23 24.92
CA GLN A 15 -9.95 -2.84 26.25
C GLN A 15 -8.51 -3.07 26.72
N ILE A 16 -7.65 -3.58 25.85
CA ILE A 16 -6.21 -3.77 26.13
C ILE A 16 -5.56 -2.44 26.50
N ASP A 17 -5.80 -1.40 25.71
CA ASP A 17 -5.20 -0.07 25.94
C ASP A 17 -5.67 0.53 27.27
N LYS A 18 -6.97 0.41 27.59
CA LYS A 18 -7.51 0.85 28.89
C LYS A 18 -6.91 0.09 30.08
N LEU A 19 -6.70 -1.22 29.97
CA LEU A 19 -6.06 -2.00 31.03
C LEU A 19 -4.62 -1.58 31.24
N ARG A 20 -3.86 -1.34 30.19
CA ARG A 20 -2.49 -0.83 30.27
C ARG A 20 -2.42 0.54 30.93
N ASP A 21 -3.26 1.48 30.49
CA ASP A 21 -3.36 2.81 31.11
C ASP A 21 -3.70 2.73 32.61
N LEU A 22 -4.58 1.80 32.97
CA LEU A 22 -4.95 1.60 34.37
C LEU A 22 -3.79 1.02 35.21
N ALA A 23 -3.07 0.05 34.61
CA ALA A 23 -1.89 -0.57 35.22
C ALA A 23 -0.79 0.46 35.48
N ASP A 24 -0.49 1.29 34.48
CA ASP A 24 0.52 2.36 34.61
C ASP A 24 0.16 3.38 35.69
N ARG A 25 -1.13 3.76 35.80
CA ARG A 25 -1.60 4.72 36.81
C ARG A 25 -1.63 4.15 38.24
N LYS A 26 -1.90 2.85 38.39
CA LYS A 26 -2.10 2.22 39.71
C LYS A 26 -0.92 1.36 40.14
N GLY A 27 0.09 1.14 39.29
CA GLY A 27 1.23 0.27 39.56
C GLY A 27 0.83 -1.20 39.75
N ILE A 28 -0.21 -1.66 39.03
CA ILE A 28 -0.74 -3.02 39.08
C ILE A 28 -0.23 -3.81 37.87
N ASP A 29 0.18 -5.06 38.08
CA ASP A 29 0.51 -5.97 36.99
C ASP A 29 -0.79 -6.56 36.40
N VAL A 30 -1.01 -6.35 35.10
CA VAL A 30 -2.15 -6.83 34.31
C VAL A 30 -1.70 -7.72 33.15
N SER A 31 -0.48 -8.25 33.21
CA SER A 31 0.13 -9.00 32.11
C SER A 31 -0.70 -10.20 31.67
N ASN A 32 -1.28 -10.95 32.62
CA ASN A 32 -2.10 -12.12 32.31
C ASN A 32 -3.42 -11.74 31.64
N GLU A 33 -4.10 -10.70 32.12
CA GLU A 33 -5.36 -10.21 31.55
C GLU A 33 -5.15 -9.67 30.13
N VAL A 34 -4.04 -8.97 29.89
CA VAL A 34 -3.68 -8.47 28.57
C VAL A 34 -3.37 -9.63 27.63
N GLU A 35 -2.70 -10.70 28.08
CA GLU A 35 -2.38 -11.84 27.23
C GLU A 35 -3.64 -12.59 26.79
N VAL A 36 -4.58 -12.83 27.68
CA VAL A 36 -5.89 -13.43 27.35
C VAL A 36 -6.64 -12.58 26.32
N LEU A 37 -6.63 -11.26 26.45
CA LEU A 37 -7.26 -10.37 25.46
C LEU A 37 -6.52 -10.36 24.13
N ARG A 38 -5.21 -10.52 24.09
CA ARG A 38 -4.43 -10.64 22.86
C ARG A 38 -4.73 -11.93 22.10
N GLU A 39 -4.84 -13.08 22.83
CA GLU A 39 -5.25 -14.33 22.21
C GLU A 39 -6.64 -14.21 21.58
N LYS A 40 -7.58 -13.61 22.30
CA LYS A 40 -8.93 -13.34 21.78
C LYS A 40 -8.92 -12.37 20.60
N LEU A 41 -8.05 -11.36 20.61
CA LEU A 41 -7.87 -10.42 19.50
C LEU A 41 -7.39 -11.13 18.25
N LEU A 42 -6.41 -12.04 18.37
CA LEU A 42 -5.91 -12.86 17.26
C LEU A 42 -6.99 -13.76 16.69
N GLU A 43 -7.73 -14.46 17.54
CA GLU A 43 -8.83 -15.35 17.12
C GLU A 43 -9.91 -14.57 16.34
N ILE A 44 -10.42 -13.47 16.91
CA ILE A 44 -11.44 -12.65 16.25
C ILE A 44 -10.91 -12.03 14.95
N SER A 45 -9.65 -11.56 14.95
CA SER A 45 -9.04 -11.03 13.72
C SER A 45 -8.99 -12.09 12.63
N GLN A 46 -8.51 -13.29 12.95
CA GLN A 46 -8.47 -14.40 12.00
C GLN A 46 -9.86 -14.73 11.47
N GLN A 47 -10.85 -14.95 12.34
CA GLN A 47 -12.23 -15.24 11.95
C GLN A 47 -12.84 -14.16 11.08
N THR A 48 -12.60 -12.88 11.41
CA THR A 48 -13.12 -11.73 10.63
C THR A 48 -12.52 -11.71 9.23
N TYR A 49 -11.18 -11.80 9.11
CA TYR A 49 -10.52 -11.68 7.81
C TYR A 49 -10.62 -12.93 6.93
N GLU A 50 -10.84 -14.12 7.50
CA GLU A 50 -11.13 -15.34 6.74
C GLU A 50 -12.53 -15.35 6.12
N ASN A 51 -13.48 -14.61 6.69
CA ASN A 51 -14.88 -14.61 6.29
C ASN A 51 -15.36 -13.31 5.62
N LEU A 52 -14.45 -12.49 5.08
CA LEU A 52 -14.80 -11.27 4.40
C LEU A 52 -15.64 -11.51 3.15
N THR A 53 -16.72 -10.75 3.02
CA THR A 53 -17.48 -10.65 1.77
C THR A 53 -16.61 -10.03 0.66
N PRO A 54 -16.94 -10.24 -0.63
CA PRO A 54 -16.19 -9.62 -1.73
C PRO A 54 -16.10 -8.08 -1.63
N MET A 55 -17.16 -7.43 -1.13
CA MET A 55 -17.15 -5.98 -0.95
C MET A 55 -16.23 -5.55 0.19
N GLU A 56 -16.21 -6.26 1.31
CA GLU A 56 -15.30 -6.00 2.43
C GLU A 56 -13.83 -6.19 2.01
N GLN A 57 -13.53 -7.22 1.19
CA GLN A 57 -12.20 -7.39 0.59
C GLN A 57 -11.78 -6.17 -0.24
N VAL A 58 -12.70 -5.59 -1.02
CA VAL A 58 -12.46 -4.36 -1.78
C VAL A 58 -12.21 -3.17 -0.83
N LEU A 59 -12.97 -3.05 0.26
CA LEU A 59 -12.76 -2.00 1.26
C LEU A 59 -11.41 -2.10 1.95
N VAL A 60 -10.99 -3.32 2.34
CA VAL A 60 -9.63 -3.56 2.87
C VAL A 60 -8.56 -3.19 1.84
N ALA A 61 -8.71 -3.65 0.59
CA ALA A 61 -7.73 -3.36 -0.46
C ALA A 61 -7.59 -1.86 -0.76
N ARG A 62 -8.67 -1.09 -0.57
CA ARG A 62 -8.72 0.36 -0.82
C ARG A 62 -8.50 1.22 0.42
N HIS A 63 -8.20 0.61 1.57
CA HIS A 63 -8.01 1.35 2.81
C HIS A 63 -6.86 2.37 2.68
N ASP A 64 -7.09 3.61 3.10
CA ASP A 64 -6.18 4.75 2.93
C ASP A 64 -4.85 4.61 3.67
N GLN A 65 -4.79 3.80 4.72
CA GLN A 65 -3.57 3.53 5.50
C GLN A 65 -2.73 2.36 4.95
N ARG A 66 -3.17 1.70 3.89
CA ARG A 66 -2.33 0.65 3.27
C ARG A 66 -1.07 1.27 2.65
N PRO A 67 0.05 0.55 2.66
CA PRO A 67 1.26 0.98 1.96
C PRO A 67 1.00 1.11 0.45
N TYR A 68 1.51 2.19 -0.15
CA TYR A 68 1.56 2.38 -1.59
C TYR A 68 2.93 2.01 -2.15
N THR A 69 3.12 2.08 -3.46
CA THR A 69 4.36 1.67 -4.12
C THR A 69 5.60 2.35 -3.54
N LEU A 70 5.57 3.67 -3.32
CA LEU A 70 6.71 4.38 -2.73
C LEU A 70 6.98 3.98 -1.28
N ASP A 71 5.94 3.62 -0.51
CA ASP A 71 6.12 3.12 0.85
C ASP A 71 6.87 1.78 0.84
N TYR A 72 6.49 0.85 -0.06
CA TYR A 72 7.20 -0.41 -0.24
C TYR A 72 8.65 -0.18 -0.68
N ILE A 73 8.87 0.71 -1.66
CA ILE A 73 10.23 1.04 -2.12
C ILE A 73 11.08 1.53 -0.95
N ASN A 74 10.56 2.46 -0.13
CA ASN A 74 11.27 3.00 1.02
C ASN A 74 11.57 1.96 2.11
N LEU A 75 10.69 0.96 2.27
CA LEU A 75 10.82 -0.07 3.31
C LEU A 75 11.74 -1.22 2.92
N ILE A 76 11.75 -1.64 1.66
CA ILE A 76 12.42 -2.87 1.23
C ILE A 76 13.57 -2.66 0.25
N CYS A 77 13.71 -1.46 -0.32
CA CYS A 77 14.73 -1.16 -1.32
C CYS A 77 15.82 -0.22 -0.78
N THR A 78 17.00 -0.32 -1.39
CA THR A 78 18.08 0.66 -1.30
C THR A 78 18.40 1.23 -2.68
N ASP A 79 19.15 2.33 -2.73
CA ASP A 79 19.65 2.94 -3.98
C ASP A 79 18.54 3.23 -5.01
N TRP A 80 17.38 3.73 -4.53
CA TRP A 80 16.26 4.07 -5.41
C TRP A 80 16.58 5.25 -6.33
N ILE A 81 16.40 5.04 -7.62
CA ILE A 81 16.54 6.06 -8.67
C ILE A 81 15.28 6.04 -9.52
N GLU A 82 14.39 7.01 -9.32
CA GLU A 82 13.17 7.13 -10.10
C GLU A 82 13.46 7.60 -11.54
N LEU A 83 12.78 7.01 -12.50
CA LEU A 83 12.90 7.32 -13.93
C LEU A 83 11.56 7.86 -14.45
N HIS A 84 11.58 9.10 -14.90
CA HIS A 84 10.40 9.84 -15.32
C HIS A 84 10.17 9.82 -16.82
N GLY A 85 8.91 10.02 -17.22
CA GLY A 85 8.47 10.27 -18.59
C GLY A 85 8.44 9.04 -19.50
N ASP A 86 7.57 9.10 -20.48
CA ASP A 86 7.40 8.05 -21.49
C ASP A 86 8.38 8.18 -22.68
N ARG A 87 9.12 9.30 -22.76
CA ARG A 87 10.04 9.68 -23.85
C ARG A 87 9.33 9.94 -25.19
N ALA A 88 8.01 10.17 -25.15
CA ALA A 88 7.21 10.49 -26.33
C ALA A 88 6.37 11.75 -26.15
N PHE A 89 5.67 11.86 -25.02
CA PHE A 89 4.73 12.95 -24.75
C PHE A 89 5.00 13.62 -23.40
N ARG A 90 4.79 12.91 -22.27
CA ARG A 90 5.01 13.50 -20.94
C ARG A 90 5.23 12.43 -19.86
N ASP A 91 5.32 12.87 -18.61
CA ASP A 91 5.30 12.00 -17.45
C ASP A 91 3.87 11.81 -16.93
N ASP A 92 3.64 10.68 -16.25
CA ASP A 92 2.43 10.40 -15.48
C ASP A 92 2.81 9.93 -14.08
N GLN A 93 2.39 10.70 -13.07
CA GLN A 93 2.70 10.44 -11.68
C GLN A 93 1.86 9.29 -11.06
N ALA A 94 0.83 8.81 -11.77
CA ALA A 94 0.05 7.66 -11.33
C ALA A 94 0.84 6.34 -11.46
N ILE A 95 1.90 6.31 -12.28
CA ILE A 95 2.89 5.23 -12.30
C ILE A 95 4.24 5.78 -11.87
N VAL A 96 4.84 5.16 -10.87
CA VAL A 96 6.23 5.36 -10.48
C VAL A 96 7.06 4.17 -10.92
N GLY A 97 8.31 4.42 -11.31
CA GLY A 97 9.20 3.34 -11.70
C GLY A 97 10.65 3.76 -11.78
N GLY A 98 11.54 2.83 -11.56
CA GLY A 98 12.96 3.12 -11.55
C GLY A 98 13.82 1.95 -11.09
N TRP A 99 15.11 2.20 -10.98
CA TRP A 99 16.06 1.25 -10.47
C TRP A 99 16.13 1.28 -8.95
N ALA A 100 16.22 0.09 -8.36
CA ALA A 100 16.41 -0.09 -6.92
C ALA A 100 17.26 -1.32 -6.65
N ARG A 101 17.67 -1.51 -5.39
CA ARG A 101 18.26 -2.77 -4.92
C ARG A 101 17.39 -3.41 -3.86
N ILE A 102 17.11 -4.71 -4.01
CA ILE A 102 16.49 -5.56 -3.00
C ILE A 102 17.51 -6.62 -2.60
N ARG A 103 17.91 -6.64 -1.32
CA ARG A 103 18.93 -7.58 -0.80
C ARG A 103 20.18 -7.62 -1.68
N GLY A 104 20.67 -6.45 -2.09
CA GLY A 104 21.88 -6.30 -2.91
C GLY A 104 21.71 -6.58 -4.41
N ARG A 105 20.54 -7.06 -4.86
CA ARG A 105 20.25 -7.33 -6.29
C ARG A 105 19.57 -6.12 -6.93
N THR A 106 20.10 -5.64 -8.04
CA THR A 106 19.49 -4.56 -8.82
C THR A 106 18.22 -5.08 -9.51
N VAL A 107 17.13 -4.36 -9.35
CA VAL A 107 15.81 -4.65 -9.92
C VAL A 107 15.21 -3.39 -10.54
N MET A 108 14.27 -3.58 -11.48
CA MET A 108 13.39 -2.53 -11.94
C MET A 108 12.09 -2.61 -11.13
N MET A 109 11.79 -1.56 -10.36
CA MET A 109 10.52 -1.42 -9.64
C MET A 109 9.57 -0.59 -10.51
N ILE A 110 8.31 -1.04 -10.64
CA ILE A 110 7.26 -0.30 -11.37
C ILE A 110 5.96 -0.51 -10.59
N GLY A 111 5.22 0.57 -10.30
CA GLY A 111 3.96 0.40 -9.61
C GLY A 111 3.03 1.60 -9.71
N HIS A 112 1.76 1.36 -9.41
CA HIS A 112 0.78 2.42 -9.28
C HIS A 112 0.99 3.19 -7.99
N GLN A 113 0.81 4.49 -8.03
CA GLN A 113 0.96 5.36 -6.88
C GLN A 113 -0.28 6.25 -6.73
N LYS A 114 -0.89 6.18 -5.56
CA LYS A 114 -1.97 7.08 -5.10
C LYS A 114 -1.41 8.18 -4.23
N GLY A 115 -2.18 9.23 -4.01
CA GLY A 115 -1.86 10.27 -3.04
C GLY A 115 -2.40 9.98 -1.65
N ARG A 116 -1.81 10.60 -0.62
CA ARG A 116 -2.34 10.62 0.76
C ARG A 116 -3.27 11.82 0.98
N THR A 117 -3.00 12.92 0.31
CA THR A 117 -3.81 14.13 0.34
C THR A 117 -4.66 14.27 -0.93
N MET A 118 -5.71 15.10 -0.89
CA MET A 118 -6.53 15.40 -2.07
C MET A 118 -5.69 15.95 -3.22
N LYS A 119 -4.73 16.85 -2.92
CA LYS A 119 -3.83 17.41 -3.93
C LYS A 119 -3.00 16.34 -4.61
N GLU A 120 -2.34 15.48 -3.81
CA GLU A 120 -1.56 14.38 -4.36
C GLU A 120 -2.41 13.38 -5.17
N ASN A 121 -3.65 13.14 -4.75
CA ASN A 121 -4.57 12.30 -5.51
C ASN A 121 -4.94 12.92 -6.85
N LEU A 122 -5.14 14.24 -6.93
CA LEU A 122 -5.35 14.94 -8.20
C LEU A 122 -4.12 14.86 -9.10
N ASP A 123 -2.92 15.09 -8.56
CA ASP A 123 -1.65 15.02 -9.29
C ASP A 123 -1.37 13.61 -9.84
N ARG A 124 -1.90 12.56 -9.19
CA ARG A 124 -1.75 11.14 -9.54
C ARG A 124 -3.01 10.51 -10.14
N ASN A 125 -3.98 11.33 -10.56
CA ASN A 125 -5.27 10.86 -11.12
C ASN A 125 -5.91 9.75 -10.29
N PHE A 126 -5.86 9.84 -8.95
CA PHE A 126 -6.38 8.80 -8.02
C PHE A 126 -5.79 7.40 -8.28
N GLY A 127 -4.57 7.31 -8.80
CA GLY A 127 -3.93 6.06 -9.18
C GLY A 127 -4.47 5.46 -10.48
N MET A 128 -5.13 6.26 -11.32
CA MET A 128 -5.60 5.88 -12.66
C MET A 128 -4.64 6.42 -13.73
N PRO A 129 -3.76 5.59 -14.31
CA PRO A 129 -2.76 6.08 -15.25
C PRO A 129 -3.35 6.51 -16.58
N HIS A 130 -2.78 7.58 -17.15
CA HIS A 130 -2.92 7.97 -18.54
C HIS A 130 -2.10 7.04 -19.45
N PRO A 131 -2.30 7.10 -20.79
CA PRO A 131 -1.52 6.29 -21.75
C PRO A 131 -0.01 6.45 -21.62
N GLU A 132 0.47 7.66 -21.30
CA GLU A 132 1.90 7.92 -21.08
C GLU A 132 2.46 7.19 -19.85
N GLY A 133 1.66 6.93 -18.83
CA GLY A 133 2.05 6.10 -17.68
C GLY A 133 2.32 4.66 -18.11
N TYR A 134 1.45 4.08 -18.91
CA TYR A 134 1.65 2.74 -19.47
C TYR A 134 2.84 2.69 -20.44
N ARG A 135 3.04 3.72 -21.27
CA ARG A 135 4.24 3.81 -22.14
C ARG A 135 5.52 3.94 -21.31
N LYS A 136 5.49 4.71 -20.20
CA LYS A 136 6.61 4.77 -19.25
C LYS A 136 6.90 3.38 -18.67
N ALA A 137 5.89 2.67 -18.17
CA ALA A 137 6.06 1.32 -17.63
C ALA A 137 6.68 0.37 -18.68
N LEU A 138 6.16 0.35 -19.89
CA LEU A 138 6.70 -0.48 -20.99
C LEU A 138 8.15 -0.13 -21.31
N ARG A 139 8.49 1.16 -21.36
CA ARG A 139 9.88 1.63 -21.57
C ARG A 139 10.82 1.11 -20.49
N LEU A 140 10.39 1.16 -19.23
CA LEU A 140 11.18 0.67 -18.09
C LEU A 140 11.35 -0.85 -18.11
N MET A 141 10.29 -1.59 -18.50
CA MET A 141 10.37 -3.04 -18.68
C MET A 141 11.38 -3.42 -19.77
N LYS A 142 11.34 -2.76 -20.93
CA LYS A 142 12.32 -2.97 -22.02
C LYS A 142 13.75 -2.62 -21.58
N GLN A 143 13.91 -1.59 -20.74
CA GLN A 143 15.21 -1.24 -20.19
C GLN A 143 15.73 -2.33 -19.24
N ALA A 144 14.88 -2.88 -18.37
CA ALA A 144 15.24 -3.98 -17.49
C ALA A 144 15.63 -5.24 -18.26
N GLU A 145 14.87 -5.59 -19.31
CA GLU A 145 15.14 -6.68 -20.22
C GLU A 145 16.52 -6.52 -20.87
N LYS A 146 16.81 -5.34 -21.44
CA LYS A 146 18.10 -5.02 -22.06
C LYS A 146 19.30 -5.27 -21.12
N PHE A 147 19.15 -4.99 -19.84
CA PHE A 147 20.20 -5.17 -18.84
C PHE A 147 20.12 -6.51 -18.09
N GLY A 148 19.20 -7.39 -18.48
CA GLY A 148 19.00 -8.70 -17.83
C GLY A 148 18.65 -8.59 -16.33
N ARG A 149 17.85 -7.58 -15.96
CA ARG A 149 17.47 -7.33 -14.58
C ARG A 149 16.01 -7.72 -14.31
N PRO A 150 15.71 -8.30 -13.15
CA PRO A 150 14.34 -8.66 -12.80
C PRO A 150 13.47 -7.41 -12.66
N ILE A 151 12.19 -7.59 -12.97
CA ILE A 151 11.15 -6.57 -12.87
C ILE A 151 10.22 -6.96 -11.70
N VAL A 152 9.93 -6.01 -10.83
CA VAL A 152 8.95 -6.13 -9.76
C VAL A 152 7.84 -5.14 -10.02
N THR A 153 6.60 -5.63 -10.15
CA THR A 153 5.43 -4.79 -10.38
C THR A 153 4.52 -4.76 -9.17
N LEU A 154 4.06 -3.57 -8.78
CA LEU A 154 3.09 -3.35 -7.70
C LEU A 154 1.81 -2.76 -8.31
N ILE A 155 0.75 -3.57 -8.32
CA ILE A 155 -0.52 -3.18 -8.96
C ILE A 155 -1.49 -2.72 -7.88
N ASP A 156 -1.84 -1.43 -7.91
CA ASP A 156 -2.80 -0.81 -7.00
C ASP A 156 -3.53 0.33 -7.71
N THR A 157 -4.53 0.01 -8.51
CA THR A 157 -5.30 0.98 -9.29
C THR A 157 -6.79 0.60 -9.31
N PRO A 158 -7.72 1.59 -9.31
CA PRO A 158 -9.12 1.34 -9.62
C PRO A 158 -9.39 1.12 -11.11
N GLY A 159 -8.46 1.50 -11.99
CA GLY A 159 -8.60 1.38 -13.45
C GLY A 159 -7.67 2.33 -14.21
N ALA A 160 -7.81 2.37 -15.53
CA ALA A 160 -7.16 3.36 -16.38
C ALA A 160 -7.89 4.71 -16.29
N TYR A 161 -7.22 5.80 -16.66
CA TYR A 161 -7.85 7.12 -16.75
C TYR A 161 -8.99 7.09 -17.81
N PRO A 162 -10.23 7.44 -17.42
CA PRO A 162 -11.42 7.26 -18.28
C PRO A 162 -11.76 8.50 -19.12
N GLY A 163 -10.92 9.53 -19.16
CA GLY A 163 -11.18 10.78 -19.84
C GLY A 163 -10.81 10.74 -21.33
N ILE A 164 -11.36 11.70 -22.11
CA ILE A 164 -11.07 11.88 -23.54
C ILE A 164 -9.57 12.00 -23.83
N GLY A 165 -8.79 12.57 -22.91
CA GLY A 165 -7.33 12.67 -23.04
C GLY A 165 -6.58 11.33 -23.06
N ALA A 166 -7.31 10.19 -22.90
CA ALA A 166 -6.73 8.84 -23.02
C ALA A 166 -6.88 8.24 -24.44
N GLU A 167 -7.63 8.88 -25.31
CA GLU A 167 -7.79 8.52 -26.72
C GLU A 167 -6.70 9.19 -27.59
#